data_eeec758f0f89588785a3bdc5002af080
#
_entry.id   eeec758f0f89588785a3bdc5002af080
#
_cell.length_a   1.000
_cell.length_b   1.000
_cell.length_c   1.000
_cell.angle_alpha   90.00
_cell.angle_beta   90.00
_cell.angle_gamma   90.00
#
_symmetry.space_group_name_H-M   'P 1'
#
loop_
_entity.id
_entity.type
_entity.pdbx_description
1 polymer ?
#
loop_
_entity_poly.entity_id
_entity_poly.type
_entity_poly.pdbx_seq_one_letter_code
_entity_poly.pdbx_strand_id
1 'polypeptide(L)'
;MRGIVFDFNGTLYWDTEKHNVAWTILSRELREYELTIEELKTKVQGRTTPDIIRFLLGGDVDEEVLREIGDKKEALYRRLCLEDQEGLKLAPGATQFLDRLKVQGIPMAIATSSGTENIDFYFEVFELEKWFSFDRVVYSDGTMQGKPAPDIFLR
;
A
#
# COMPACT_ATOMS: atom_id res chain seq x y z
N MET A 1 20.66 14.35 -14.68
CA MET A 1 20.30 14.45 -13.24
C MET A 1 19.98 13.05 -12.77
N ARG A 2 20.49 12.58 -11.62
CA ARG A 2 20.14 11.28 -11.05
C ARG A 2 19.19 11.51 -9.88
N GLY A 3 18.13 10.74 -9.77
CA GLY A 3 17.17 10.79 -8.67
C GLY A 3 16.92 9.40 -8.12
N ILE A 4 16.13 9.30 -7.05
CA ILE A 4 15.72 8.03 -6.44
C ILE A 4 14.20 7.95 -6.45
N VAL A 5 13.68 6.81 -6.89
CA VAL A 5 12.26 6.47 -6.79
C VAL A 5 12.12 5.40 -5.72
N PHE A 6 11.28 5.67 -4.74
CA PHE A 6 10.99 4.75 -3.62
C PHE A 6 9.66 4.04 -3.85
N ASP A 7 9.63 2.75 -3.56
CA ASP A 7 8.39 2.10 -3.18
C ASP A 7 8.02 2.51 -1.74
N PHE A 8 6.74 2.44 -1.37
CA PHE A 8 6.29 2.88 -0.06
C PHE A 8 6.01 1.71 0.88
N ASN A 9 4.96 0.93 0.58
CA ASN A 9 4.52 -0.19 1.42
C ASN A 9 5.55 -1.34 1.42
N GLY A 10 5.90 -1.81 2.61
CA GLY A 10 6.95 -2.82 2.78
C GLY A 10 8.38 -2.29 2.58
N THR A 11 8.56 -1.00 2.21
CA THR A 11 9.85 -0.36 1.95
C THR A 11 10.09 0.82 2.89
N LEU A 12 9.42 1.95 2.67
CA LEU A 12 9.50 3.11 3.57
C LEU A 12 8.63 2.96 4.81
N TYR A 13 7.55 2.19 4.72
CA TYR A 13 6.68 1.82 5.83
C TYR A 13 6.49 0.30 5.86
N TRP A 14 6.78 -0.32 7.00
CA TRP A 14 6.66 -1.77 7.18
C TRP A 14 5.27 -2.14 7.67
N ASP A 15 4.35 -2.30 6.77
CA ASP A 15 2.92 -2.46 7.00
C ASP A 15 2.31 -3.78 6.54
N THR A 16 3.13 -4.72 6.06
CA THR A 16 2.66 -6.01 5.53
C THR A 16 1.71 -6.72 6.51
N GLU A 17 2.01 -6.67 7.81
CA GLU A 17 1.17 -7.29 8.83
C GLU A 17 -0.22 -6.63 8.92
N LYS A 18 -0.30 -5.29 8.78
CA LYS A 18 -1.58 -4.58 8.77
C LYS A 18 -2.47 -5.02 7.60
N HIS A 19 -1.85 -5.18 6.42
CA HIS A 19 -2.54 -5.71 5.25
C HIS A 19 -3.01 -7.15 5.46
N ASN A 20 -2.17 -8.01 6.04
CA ASN A 20 -2.54 -9.39 6.36
C ASN A 20 -3.72 -9.46 7.34
N VAL A 21 -3.71 -8.66 8.40
CA VAL A 21 -4.80 -8.58 9.38
C VAL A 21 -6.08 -8.06 8.73
N ALA A 22 -6.01 -7.00 7.92
CA ALA A 22 -7.17 -6.46 7.23
C ALA A 22 -7.82 -7.51 6.31
N TRP A 23 -7.03 -8.24 5.53
CA TRP A 23 -7.54 -9.31 4.69
C TRP A 23 -8.10 -10.50 5.48
N THR A 24 -7.50 -10.84 6.61
CA THR A 24 -7.99 -11.92 7.49
C THR A 24 -9.36 -11.56 8.09
N ILE A 25 -9.54 -10.31 8.54
CA ILE A 25 -10.83 -9.82 9.03
C ILE A 25 -11.89 -9.89 7.94
N LEU A 26 -11.57 -9.38 6.73
CA LEU A 26 -12.50 -9.44 5.61
C LEU A 26 -12.80 -10.87 5.15
N SER A 27 -11.83 -11.77 5.17
CA SER A 27 -12.04 -13.18 4.89
C SER A 27 -13.10 -13.78 5.83
N ARG A 28 -12.99 -13.49 7.13
CA ARG A 28 -13.97 -13.96 8.12
C ARG A 28 -15.38 -13.39 7.85
N GLU A 29 -15.49 -12.13 7.45
CA GLU A 29 -16.77 -11.50 7.13
C GLU A 29 -17.39 -12.05 5.84
N LEU A 30 -16.59 -12.33 4.80
CA LEU A 30 -17.07 -12.72 3.47
C LEU A 30 -17.33 -14.21 3.34
N ARG A 31 -16.58 -15.05 4.06
CA ARG A 31 -16.62 -16.52 3.91
C ARG A 31 -16.63 -17.29 5.24
N GLU A 32 -16.84 -16.59 6.37
CA GLU A 32 -16.97 -17.14 7.73
C GLU A 32 -15.70 -17.83 8.30
N TYR A 33 -14.56 -17.78 7.62
CA TYR A 33 -13.29 -18.31 8.12
C TYR A 33 -12.11 -17.41 7.79
N GLU A 34 -11.04 -17.53 8.59
CA GLU A 34 -9.84 -16.74 8.45
C GLU A 34 -8.93 -17.28 7.33
N LEU A 35 -8.06 -16.39 6.82
CA LEU A 35 -6.98 -16.79 5.94
C LEU A 35 -5.94 -17.62 6.72
N THR A 36 -5.55 -18.72 6.14
CA THR A 36 -4.42 -19.50 6.63
C THR A 36 -3.09 -18.82 6.29
N ILE A 37 -2.01 -19.18 6.99
CA ILE A 37 -0.67 -18.68 6.67
C ILE A 37 -0.27 -19.01 5.22
N GLU A 38 -0.67 -20.17 4.72
CA GLU A 38 -0.39 -20.57 3.33
C GLU A 38 -1.19 -19.71 2.33
N GLU A 39 -2.46 -19.44 2.60
CA GLU A 39 -3.28 -18.57 1.75
C GLU A 39 -2.75 -17.13 1.76
N LEU A 40 -2.33 -16.60 2.92
CA LEU A 40 -1.69 -15.28 2.99
C LEU A 40 -0.47 -15.21 2.07
N LYS A 41 0.39 -16.22 2.07
CA LYS A 41 1.59 -16.28 1.24
C LYS A 41 1.30 -16.47 -0.25
N THR A 42 0.31 -17.29 -0.60
CA THR A 42 0.10 -17.72 -2.01
C THR A 42 -1.03 -17.00 -2.71
N LYS A 43 -2.01 -16.47 -1.97
CA LYS A 43 -3.25 -15.88 -2.50
C LYS A 43 -3.39 -14.39 -2.20
N VAL A 44 -2.62 -13.85 -1.24
CA VAL A 44 -2.70 -12.45 -0.82
C VAL A 44 -1.41 -11.69 -1.15
N GLN A 45 -0.26 -12.14 -0.67
CA GLN A 45 1.00 -11.44 -0.88
C GLN A 45 1.35 -11.35 -2.37
N GLY A 46 1.62 -10.13 -2.84
CA GLY A 46 1.97 -9.87 -4.24
C GLY A 46 0.81 -10.00 -5.22
N ARG A 47 -0.42 -10.13 -4.76
CA ARG A 47 -1.62 -10.16 -5.60
C ARG A 47 -2.31 -8.80 -5.62
N THR A 48 -3.09 -8.57 -6.67
CA THR A 48 -3.92 -7.35 -6.77
C THR A 48 -5.16 -7.49 -5.87
N THR A 49 -5.69 -6.37 -5.41
CA THR A 49 -6.94 -6.34 -4.62
C THR A 49 -8.09 -7.09 -5.32
N PRO A 50 -8.36 -6.90 -6.61
CA PRO A 50 -9.37 -7.68 -7.32
C PRO A 50 -9.13 -9.20 -7.29
N ASP A 51 -7.87 -9.65 -7.46
CA ASP A 51 -7.55 -11.08 -7.45
C ASP A 51 -7.81 -11.71 -6.07
N ILE A 52 -7.48 -10.98 -5.00
CA ILE A 52 -7.72 -11.42 -3.63
C ILE A 52 -9.23 -11.52 -3.38
N ILE A 53 -10.01 -10.52 -3.78
CA ILE A 53 -11.46 -10.51 -3.60
C ILE A 53 -12.12 -11.67 -4.38
N ARG A 54 -11.73 -11.89 -5.64
CA ARG A 54 -12.22 -13.03 -6.43
C ARG A 54 -11.87 -14.37 -5.77
N PHE A 55 -10.68 -14.49 -5.21
CA PHE A 55 -10.29 -15.67 -4.44
C PHE A 55 -11.17 -15.85 -3.20
N LEU A 56 -11.46 -14.81 -2.44
CA LEU A 56 -12.28 -14.86 -1.24
C LEU A 56 -13.73 -15.22 -1.55
N LEU A 57 -14.29 -14.74 -2.64
CA LEU A 57 -15.68 -14.98 -3.06
C LEU A 57 -15.86 -16.22 -3.97
N GLY A 58 -14.74 -16.83 -4.39
CA GLY A 58 -14.76 -18.10 -5.12
C GLY A 58 -15.10 -17.99 -6.61
N GLY A 59 -14.89 -16.84 -7.25
CA GLY A 59 -15.14 -16.69 -8.68
C GLY A 59 -15.14 -15.26 -9.21
N ASP A 60 -15.80 -15.07 -10.35
CA ASP A 60 -15.98 -13.76 -10.95
C ASP A 60 -16.89 -12.88 -10.09
N VAL A 61 -16.53 -11.61 -9.99
CA VAL A 61 -17.17 -10.61 -9.12
C VAL A 61 -17.36 -9.33 -9.93
N ASP A 62 -18.53 -8.72 -9.79
CA ASP A 62 -18.85 -7.45 -10.44
C ASP A 62 -17.91 -6.32 -9.97
N GLU A 63 -17.59 -5.41 -10.89
CA GLU A 63 -16.66 -4.29 -10.62
C GLU A 63 -17.11 -3.38 -9.46
N GLU A 64 -18.42 -3.23 -9.26
CA GLU A 64 -18.98 -2.47 -8.14
C GLU A 64 -18.66 -3.13 -6.80
N VAL A 65 -18.84 -4.46 -6.71
CA VAL A 65 -18.51 -5.26 -5.51
C VAL A 65 -17.01 -5.28 -5.25
N LEU A 66 -16.19 -5.38 -6.32
CA LEU A 66 -14.73 -5.29 -6.19
C LEU A 66 -14.30 -3.97 -5.58
N ARG A 67 -14.90 -2.86 -6.03
CA ARG A 67 -14.62 -1.53 -5.50
C ARG A 67 -15.06 -1.41 -4.04
N GLU A 68 -16.30 -1.78 -3.73
CA GLU A 68 -16.84 -1.68 -2.37
C GLU A 68 -15.99 -2.45 -1.34
N ILE A 69 -15.64 -3.70 -1.65
CA ILE A 69 -14.80 -4.53 -0.77
C ILE A 69 -13.38 -3.97 -0.70
N GLY A 70 -12.85 -3.49 -1.80
CA GLY A 70 -11.54 -2.84 -1.85
C GLY A 70 -11.48 -1.60 -0.96
N ASP A 71 -12.45 -0.70 -1.08
CA ASP A 71 -12.55 0.52 -0.26
C ASP A 71 -12.71 0.18 1.22
N LYS A 72 -13.55 -0.81 1.55
CA LYS A 72 -13.72 -1.32 2.92
C LYS A 72 -12.40 -1.85 3.48
N LYS A 73 -11.65 -2.61 2.69
CA LYS A 73 -10.33 -3.14 3.07
C LYS A 73 -9.34 -2.02 3.36
N GLU A 74 -9.27 -1.00 2.49
CA GLU A 74 -8.34 0.11 2.69
C GLU A 74 -8.72 0.98 3.89
N ALA A 75 -10.01 1.21 4.13
CA ALA A 75 -10.47 1.90 5.34
C ALA A 75 -10.10 1.12 6.61
N LEU A 76 -10.28 -0.21 6.60
CA LEU A 76 -9.88 -1.08 7.71
C LEU A 76 -8.36 -1.05 7.93
N TYR A 77 -7.57 -1.11 6.87
CA TYR A 77 -6.11 -1.00 6.92
C TYR A 77 -5.67 0.31 7.59
N ARG A 78 -6.20 1.46 7.16
CA ARG A 78 -5.86 2.76 7.76
C ARG A 78 -6.22 2.82 9.25
N ARG A 79 -7.37 2.25 9.63
CA ARG A 79 -7.76 2.15 11.04
C ARG A 79 -6.75 1.31 11.85
N LEU A 80 -6.35 0.14 11.35
CA LEU A 80 -5.36 -0.71 12.00
C LEU A 80 -3.99 -0.02 12.13
N CYS A 81 -3.61 0.81 11.16
CA CYS A 81 -2.40 1.63 11.26
C CYS A 81 -2.51 2.65 12.39
N LEU A 82 -3.65 3.36 12.53
CA LEU A 82 -3.86 4.35 13.57
C LEU A 82 -3.97 3.74 14.98
N GLU A 83 -4.47 2.52 15.11
CA GLU A 83 -4.56 1.79 16.38
C GLU A 83 -3.17 1.35 16.88
N ASP A 84 -2.20 1.15 16.01
CA ASP A 84 -0.82 0.76 16.37
C ASP A 84 0.12 1.96 16.37
N GLN A 85 0.01 2.80 17.39
CA GLN A 85 0.82 4.00 17.55
C GLN A 85 2.34 3.74 17.57
N GLU A 86 2.77 2.58 18.10
CA GLU A 86 4.20 2.22 18.13
C GLU A 86 4.74 1.80 16.76
N GLY A 87 3.91 1.14 15.96
CA GLY A 87 4.22 0.68 14.60
C GLY A 87 3.99 1.76 13.53
N LEU A 88 3.27 2.85 13.84
CA LEU A 88 2.98 3.93 12.88
C LEU A 88 4.18 4.87 12.75
N LYS A 89 5.24 4.37 12.12
CA LYS A 89 6.50 5.08 11.88
C LYS A 89 7.18 4.56 10.62
N LEU A 90 7.97 5.40 9.98
CA LEU A 90 8.80 4.98 8.85
C LEU A 90 9.80 3.89 9.27
N ALA A 91 10.21 3.09 8.31
CA ALA A 91 11.18 2.02 8.48
C ALA A 91 12.47 2.54 9.17
N PRO A 92 13.12 1.72 10.02
CA PRO A 92 14.34 2.14 10.70
C PRO A 92 15.39 2.69 9.76
N GLY A 93 15.88 3.91 10.03
CA GLY A 93 16.86 4.61 9.20
C GLY A 93 16.29 5.36 8.00
N ALA A 94 15.01 5.19 7.66
CA ALA A 94 14.40 5.87 6.50
C ALA A 94 14.44 7.40 6.65
N THR A 95 14.03 7.94 7.80
CA THR A 95 14.05 9.38 8.06
C THR A 95 15.45 9.96 7.86
N GLN A 96 16.48 9.37 8.47
CA GLN A 96 17.86 9.85 8.36
C GLN A 96 18.39 9.73 6.92
N PHE A 97 17.95 8.73 6.18
CA PHE A 97 18.34 8.55 4.79
C PHE A 97 17.69 9.61 3.90
N LEU A 98 16.39 9.85 4.05
CA LEU A 98 15.65 10.88 3.31
C LEU A 98 16.18 12.28 3.61
N ASP A 99 16.50 12.58 4.88
CA ASP A 99 17.11 13.86 5.28
C ASP A 99 18.46 14.09 4.57
N ARG A 100 19.31 13.07 4.51
CA ARG A 100 20.59 13.15 3.80
C ARG A 100 20.43 13.42 2.31
N LEU A 101 19.49 12.72 1.67
CA LEU A 101 19.20 12.94 0.23
C LEU A 101 18.68 14.35 -0.03
N LYS A 102 17.82 14.85 0.84
CA LYS A 102 17.28 16.22 0.75
C LYS A 102 18.40 17.26 0.88
N VAL A 103 19.27 17.11 1.88
CA VAL A 103 20.44 18.01 2.07
C VAL A 103 21.39 17.97 0.87
N GLN A 104 21.56 16.82 0.24
CA GLN A 104 22.40 16.66 -0.97
C GLN A 104 21.70 17.14 -2.26
N GLY A 105 20.45 17.60 -2.18
CA GLY A 105 19.68 18.04 -3.34
C GLY A 105 19.37 16.92 -4.33
N ILE A 106 19.35 15.66 -3.87
CA ILE A 106 19.01 14.50 -4.74
C ILE A 106 17.50 14.45 -4.91
N PRO A 107 16.97 14.53 -6.15
CA PRO A 107 15.55 14.42 -6.41
C PRO A 107 14.99 13.07 -5.93
N MET A 108 13.84 13.12 -5.25
CA MET A 108 13.16 11.92 -4.73
C MET A 108 11.73 11.87 -5.24
N ALA A 109 11.23 10.67 -5.49
CA ALA A 109 9.85 10.39 -5.88
C ALA A 109 9.37 9.11 -5.20
N ILE A 110 8.05 8.93 -5.12
CA ILE A 110 7.42 7.69 -4.66
C ILE A 110 6.70 7.04 -5.84
N ALA A 111 6.81 5.71 -5.95
CA ALA A 111 6.03 4.89 -6.90
C ALA A 111 5.39 3.73 -6.12
N THR A 112 4.09 3.81 -5.87
CA THR A 112 3.34 2.88 -5.03
C THR A 112 2.09 2.35 -5.72
N SER A 113 1.71 1.11 -5.43
CA SER A 113 0.44 0.52 -5.87
C SER A 113 -0.76 0.94 -5.01
N SER A 114 -0.56 1.76 -3.98
CA SER A 114 -1.64 2.31 -3.18
C SER A 114 -2.50 3.30 -3.97
N GLY A 115 -3.78 3.40 -3.63
CA GLY A 115 -4.67 4.43 -4.17
C GLY A 115 -4.53 5.77 -3.46
N THR A 116 -5.20 6.80 -3.98
CA THR A 116 -5.12 8.19 -3.53
C THR A 116 -5.38 8.36 -2.04
N GLU A 117 -6.42 7.74 -1.50
CA GLU A 117 -6.77 7.87 -0.08
C GLU A 117 -5.68 7.39 0.87
N ASN A 118 -4.93 6.35 0.47
CA ASN A 118 -3.79 5.89 1.26
C ASN A 118 -2.61 6.84 1.13
N ILE A 119 -2.42 7.47 -0.04
CA ILE A 119 -1.38 8.48 -0.21
C ILE A 119 -1.65 9.70 0.67
N ASP A 120 -2.87 10.21 0.68
CA ASP A 120 -3.27 11.32 1.55
C ASP A 120 -3.02 10.95 3.03
N PHE A 121 -3.43 9.75 3.44
CA PHE A 121 -3.17 9.22 4.77
C PHE A 121 -1.66 9.18 5.10
N TYR A 122 -0.81 8.68 4.19
CA TYR A 122 0.64 8.62 4.44
C TYR A 122 1.27 10.00 4.53
N PHE A 123 0.84 10.94 3.69
CA PHE A 123 1.33 12.31 3.74
C PHE A 123 1.00 12.95 5.09
N GLU A 124 -0.22 12.75 5.60
CA GLU A 124 -0.65 13.27 6.89
C GLU A 124 0.13 12.63 8.05
N VAL A 125 0.11 11.30 8.18
CA VAL A 125 0.63 10.61 9.38
C VAL A 125 2.15 10.57 9.46
N PHE A 126 2.85 10.58 8.32
CA PHE A 126 4.33 10.56 8.27
C PHE A 126 4.92 11.94 7.90
N GLU A 127 4.08 12.95 7.71
CA GLU A 127 4.49 14.30 7.31
C GLU A 127 5.43 14.26 6.08
N LEU A 128 5.04 13.48 5.05
CA LEU A 128 5.90 13.16 3.90
C LEU A 128 6.29 14.39 3.08
N GLU A 129 5.55 15.48 3.17
CA GLU A 129 5.89 16.78 2.54
C GLU A 129 7.25 17.32 3.01
N LYS A 130 7.82 16.79 4.08
CA LYS A 130 9.20 17.09 4.48
C LYS A 130 10.21 16.71 3.40
N TRP A 131 9.93 15.66 2.63
CA TRP A 131 10.87 15.08 1.65
C TRP A 131 10.32 14.99 0.24
N PHE A 132 9.02 14.79 0.11
CA PHE A 132 8.35 14.55 -1.17
C PHE A 132 7.33 15.65 -1.47
N SER A 133 7.28 16.06 -2.72
CA SER A 133 6.18 16.87 -3.24
C SER A 133 5.13 15.92 -3.82
N PHE A 134 3.85 16.20 -3.61
CA PHE A 134 2.74 15.33 -4.04
C PHE A 134 2.73 15.08 -5.55
N ASP A 135 3.15 16.07 -6.34
CA ASP A 135 3.31 15.97 -7.80
C ASP A 135 4.41 15.00 -8.25
N ARG A 136 5.22 14.48 -7.31
CA ARG A 136 6.25 13.46 -7.53
C ARG A 136 5.87 12.11 -6.92
N VAL A 137 4.59 11.89 -6.71
CA VAL A 137 4.06 10.60 -6.29
C VAL A 137 3.29 9.96 -7.42
N VAL A 138 3.79 8.84 -7.91
CA VAL A 138 3.05 7.98 -8.84
C VAL A 138 2.34 6.92 -8.00
N TYR A 139 1.03 6.88 -8.12
CA TYR A 139 0.16 5.96 -7.38
C TYR A 139 -0.81 5.25 -8.33
N SER A 140 -1.48 4.20 -7.85
CA SER A 140 -2.44 3.45 -8.66
C SER A 140 -3.72 4.25 -8.85
N ASP A 141 -4.01 4.63 -10.09
CA ASP A 141 -5.27 5.24 -10.53
C ASP A 141 -6.16 4.24 -11.30
N GLY A 142 -5.79 2.97 -11.32
CA GLY A 142 -6.49 1.90 -12.04
C GLY A 142 -6.19 1.84 -13.54
N THR A 143 -5.40 2.76 -14.10
CA THR A 143 -5.10 2.80 -15.54
C THR A 143 -3.80 2.09 -15.93
N MET A 144 -2.95 1.78 -14.95
CA MET A 144 -1.64 1.15 -15.17
C MET A 144 -1.68 -0.33 -14.83
N GLN A 145 -0.80 -1.11 -15.46
CA GLN A 145 -0.56 -2.47 -15.03
C GLN A 145 0.12 -2.47 -13.65
N GLY A 146 -0.38 -3.33 -12.77
CA GLY A 146 0.22 -3.50 -11.45
C GLY A 146 1.62 -4.14 -11.49
N LYS A 147 2.41 -3.93 -10.43
CA LYS A 147 3.70 -4.61 -10.27
C LYS A 147 3.54 -6.13 -10.45
N PRO A 148 4.44 -6.83 -11.16
CA PRO A 148 5.82 -6.45 -11.51
C PRO A 148 5.97 -5.66 -12.82
N ALA A 149 4.90 -5.22 -13.48
CA ALA A 149 5.03 -4.36 -14.65
C ALA A 149 5.75 -3.05 -14.28
N PRO A 150 6.61 -2.50 -15.16
CA PRO A 150 7.41 -1.33 -14.86
C PRO A 150 6.66 0.00 -14.96
N ASP A 151 5.39 -0.01 -15.36
CA ASP A 151 4.58 1.15 -15.72
C ASP A 151 4.65 2.26 -14.68
N ILE A 152 4.50 1.90 -13.40
CA ILE A 152 4.51 2.85 -12.29
C ILE A 152 5.86 3.56 -12.10
N PHE A 153 6.96 2.99 -12.59
CA PHE A 153 8.30 3.58 -12.50
C PHE A 153 8.69 4.38 -13.76
N LEU A 154 7.90 4.27 -14.83
CA LEU A 154 8.15 4.92 -16.11
C LEU A 154 7.31 6.19 -16.31
N ARG A 155 6.33 6.43 -15.44
CA ARG A 155 5.45 7.58 -15.43
C ARG A 155 6.04 8.74 -14.65
#